data_6508a941798b016e04f98a18fb7a1db4
#
_entry.id   6508a941798b016e04f98a18fb7a1db4
#
_cell.length_a   1.000
_cell.length_b   1.000
_cell.length_c   1.000
_cell.angle_alpha   90.00
_cell.angle_beta   90.00
_cell.angle_gamma   90.00
#
_symmetry.space_group_name_H-M   'P 1'
#
loop_
_entity.id
_entity.type
_entity.pdbx_description
1 polymer ?
#
loop_
_entity_poly.entity_id
_entity_poly.type
_entity_poly.pdbx_seq_one_letter_code
_entity_poly.pdbx_strand_id
1 'polypeptide(L)'
;MSESTTYEYQAFVTEFNASTNQYEDRWGSVKTFTTSASTVPTGETLNANWMELPASPSSLGNRKLVTMRATMGGKDTRNYSILYDPQYYAATWVAFNYCKAHRGSGSLSSWNVNPQISEDLQVTPSYPSGYDRGHQIPNALRNGETSMQKQTYYYTNSTPQLKEFNQGIWQNLETAERTIIDNSSASPTDTLYIVTGPVYKTKGGNESVSTFTTGGKTVSVPNFYFRVILKVRRNTSGTVTAASAIGFWMPHDTDTGADDYAQYACSVDSIEDKTGFDFFANLPSSVESSAEANTSWTTFKSFSF
;
A
#
# COMPACT_ATOMS: atom_id res chain seq x y z
N MET A 1 -11.48 18.48 -15.48
CA MET A 1 -11.93 19.78 -14.94
C MET A 1 -10.79 20.37 -14.13
N SER A 2 -10.59 21.69 -14.17
CA SER A 2 -9.52 22.34 -13.40
C SER A 2 -9.88 22.39 -11.91
N GLU A 3 -8.87 22.37 -11.04
CA GLU A 3 -9.03 22.41 -9.58
C GLU A 3 -9.50 23.79 -9.10
N SER A 4 -10.27 23.83 -8.01
CA SER A 4 -10.84 25.06 -7.43
C SER A 4 -11.59 25.95 -8.43
N THR A 5 -12.16 25.35 -9.45
CA THR A 5 -12.89 26.05 -10.50
C THR A 5 -14.39 25.90 -10.27
N THR A 6 -15.10 27.00 -10.27
CA THR A 6 -16.56 26.99 -10.23
C THR A 6 -17.11 26.83 -11.64
N TYR A 7 -17.97 25.85 -11.82
CA TYR A 7 -18.67 25.58 -13.06
C TYR A 7 -20.16 25.90 -12.89
N GLU A 8 -20.73 26.46 -13.91
CA GLU A 8 -22.18 26.64 -14.00
C GLU A 8 -22.75 25.57 -14.94
N TYR A 9 -23.89 25.05 -14.60
CA TYR A 9 -24.66 24.19 -15.48
C TYR A 9 -26.15 24.53 -15.41
N GLN A 10 -26.82 24.27 -16.49
CA GLN A 10 -28.24 24.48 -16.61
C GLN A 10 -28.82 23.32 -17.41
N ALA A 11 -29.84 22.69 -16.86
CA ALA A 11 -30.60 21.68 -17.59
C ALA A 11 -31.57 22.40 -18.53
N PHE A 12 -31.83 21.83 -19.69
CA PHE A 12 -32.87 22.26 -20.58
C PHE A 12 -33.71 21.08 -21.08
N VAL A 13 -34.95 21.38 -21.43
CA VAL A 13 -35.85 20.42 -22.08
C VAL A 13 -36.37 21.12 -23.33
N THR A 14 -36.32 20.41 -24.44
CA THR A 14 -36.95 20.83 -25.68
C THR A 14 -38.39 20.27 -25.74
N GLU A 15 -39.37 21.11 -25.66
CA GLU A 15 -40.78 20.74 -25.67
C GLU A 15 -41.43 21.16 -27.02
N PHE A 16 -42.32 20.35 -27.53
CA PHE A 16 -43.10 20.72 -28.73
C PHE A 16 -44.28 21.61 -28.29
N ASN A 17 -44.29 22.85 -28.76
CA ASN A 17 -45.40 23.79 -28.53
C ASN A 17 -46.45 23.61 -29.66
N ALA A 18 -47.53 22.95 -29.33
CA ALA A 18 -48.60 22.68 -30.30
C ALA A 18 -49.31 23.94 -30.81
N SER A 19 -49.23 25.04 -30.07
CA SER A 19 -49.86 26.32 -30.47
C SER A 19 -49.06 27.07 -31.51
N THR A 20 -47.72 26.93 -31.46
CA THR A 20 -46.80 27.57 -32.42
C THR A 20 -46.30 26.60 -33.48
N ASN A 21 -46.59 25.31 -33.33
CA ASN A 21 -46.08 24.20 -34.14
C ASN A 21 -44.54 24.17 -34.24
N GLN A 22 -43.87 24.54 -33.16
CA GLN A 22 -42.40 24.59 -33.05
C GLN A 22 -41.93 23.93 -31.79
N TYR A 23 -40.64 23.51 -31.78
CA TYR A 23 -39.96 23.08 -30.58
C TYR A 23 -39.37 24.28 -29.86
N GLU A 24 -39.58 24.35 -28.57
CA GLU A 24 -39.11 25.44 -27.68
C GLU A 24 -38.25 24.84 -26.55
N ASP A 25 -37.10 25.48 -26.32
CA ASP A 25 -36.21 25.07 -25.22
C ASP A 25 -36.65 25.77 -23.93
N ARG A 26 -36.91 24.97 -22.91
CA ARG A 26 -37.16 25.44 -21.56
C ARG A 26 -35.95 25.19 -20.69
N TRP A 27 -35.38 26.25 -20.17
CA TRP A 27 -34.19 26.20 -19.34
C TRP A 27 -34.57 26.17 -17.86
N GLY A 28 -33.97 25.25 -17.08
CA GLY A 28 -34.05 25.21 -15.64
C GLY A 28 -33.28 26.37 -15.00
N SER A 29 -33.23 26.41 -13.70
CA SER A 29 -32.34 27.35 -12.98
C SER A 29 -30.88 27.00 -13.15
N VAL A 30 -30.04 28.01 -13.30
CA VAL A 30 -28.59 27.83 -13.27
C VAL A 30 -28.19 27.24 -11.90
N LYS A 31 -27.37 26.23 -11.92
CA LYS A 31 -26.76 25.63 -10.75
C LYS A 31 -25.25 25.76 -10.87
N THR A 32 -24.61 25.97 -9.76
CA THR A 32 -23.15 26.00 -9.68
C THR A 32 -22.65 24.84 -8.88
N PHE A 33 -21.51 24.29 -9.27
CA PHE A 33 -20.66 23.48 -8.39
C PHE A 33 -19.22 23.97 -8.53
N THR A 34 -18.52 23.97 -7.44
CA THR A 34 -17.08 24.25 -7.45
C THR A 34 -16.39 22.90 -7.33
N THR A 35 -15.50 22.59 -8.27
CA THR A 35 -14.57 21.50 -8.04
C THR A 35 -13.75 21.90 -6.82
N SER A 36 -13.82 21.10 -5.78
CA SER A 36 -12.82 21.22 -4.73
C SER A 36 -11.46 21.29 -5.41
N ALA A 37 -10.55 22.14 -4.93
CA ALA A 37 -9.16 21.88 -5.19
C ALA A 37 -9.03 20.35 -5.02
N SER A 38 -8.49 19.65 -6.02
CA SER A 38 -7.95 18.37 -5.70
C SER A 38 -7.02 18.69 -4.55
N THR A 39 -7.54 18.59 -3.35
CA THR A 39 -6.71 18.06 -2.32
C THR A 39 -6.37 16.64 -2.87
N VAL A 40 -5.35 16.59 -3.78
CA VAL A 40 -4.30 15.63 -3.42
C VAL A 40 -4.20 15.83 -1.93
N PRO A 41 -4.64 14.85 -1.08
CA PRO A 41 -4.56 15.08 0.33
C PRO A 41 -3.12 15.51 0.58
N THR A 42 -2.92 16.84 0.65
CA THR A 42 -1.74 17.42 1.23
C THR A 42 -1.94 17.10 2.69
N GLY A 43 -1.51 15.86 3.05
CA GLY A 43 -1.89 15.25 4.30
C GLY A 43 -3.43 15.08 4.40
N GLU A 44 -4.03 13.92 4.03
CA GLU A 44 -4.94 13.32 4.99
C GLU A 44 -4.20 13.48 6.30
N THR A 45 -4.73 14.24 7.24
CA THR A 45 -4.16 14.36 8.59
C THR A 45 -4.00 12.93 9.03
N LEU A 46 -2.72 12.45 9.02
CA LEU A 46 -2.42 11.03 9.16
C LEU A 46 -3.18 10.59 10.37
N ASN A 47 -4.20 9.76 10.17
CA ASN A 47 -5.05 9.38 11.27
C ASN A 47 -4.14 8.73 12.30
N ALA A 48 -3.98 9.34 13.48
CA ALA A 48 -3.08 8.86 14.54
C ALA A 48 -3.33 7.38 14.92
N ASN A 49 -4.42 6.79 14.44
CA ASN A 49 -4.72 5.36 14.55
C ASN A 49 -4.15 4.51 13.39
N TRP A 50 -3.60 5.14 12.35
CA TRP A 50 -3.01 4.40 11.22
C TRP A 50 -1.53 4.15 11.49
N MET A 51 -1.27 3.22 12.39
CA MET A 51 0.07 2.91 12.89
C MET A 51 1.03 2.41 11.82
N GLU A 52 0.50 1.89 10.69
CA GLU A 52 1.30 1.41 9.57
C GLU A 52 1.84 2.53 8.67
N LEU A 53 1.34 3.76 8.78
CA LEU A 53 1.77 4.81 7.87
C LEU A 53 3.16 5.32 8.21
N PRO A 54 4.10 5.32 7.25
CA PRO A 54 5.33 6.09 7.38
C PRO A 54 5.04 7.59 7.46
N ALA A 55 5.97 8.35 8.00
CA ALA A 55 5.90 9.82 7.95
C ALA A 55 5.72 10.31 6.50
N SER A 56 4.89 11.32 6.34
CA SER A 56 4.69 11.92 5.03
C SER A 56 5.99 12.56 4.55
N PRO A 57 6.43 12.29 3.32
CA PRO A 57 7.60 12.98 2.76
C PRO A 57 7.38 14.49 2.76
N SER A 58 8.40 15.26 3.06
CA SER A 58 8.37 16.73 3.01
C SER A 58 8.02 17.27 1.62
N SER A 59 8.28 16.49 0.57
CA SER A 59 7.87 16.74 -0.82
C SER A 59 7.60 15.44 -1.53
N LEU A 60 6.48 15.37 -2.24
CA LEU A 60 6.16 14.21 -3.09
C LEU A 60 6.93 14.23 -4.42
N GLY A 61 7.30 15.40 -4.93
CA GLY A 61 7.79 15.50 -6.30
C GLY A 61 6.78 14.92 -7.29
N ASN A 62 7.20 13.98 -8.14
CA ASN A 62 6.32 13.27 -9.07
C ASN A 62 5.59 12.08 -8.45
N ARG A 63 5.93 11.70 -7.23
CA ARG A 63 5.32 10.55 -6.53
C ARG A 63 3.87 10.82 -6.18
N LYS A 64 3.10 9.76 -6.00
CA LYS A 64 1.68 9.83 -5.62
C LYS A 64 1.46 9.08 -4.31
N LEU A 65 0.97 9.78 -3.31
CA LEU A 65 0.50 9.18 -2.06
C LEU A 65 -1.00 8.87 -2.23
N VAL A 66 -1.37 7.59 -2.19
CA VAL A 66 -2.74 7.16 -2.46
C VAL A 66 -3.18 6.15 -1.41
N THR A 67 -4.38 6.34 -0.87
CA THR A 67 -5.03 5.36 0.02
C THR A 67 -6.13 4.63 -0.71
N MET A 68 -5.99 3.32 -0.82
CA MET A 68 -7.02 2.43 -1.35
C MET A 68 -8.10 2.21 -0.30
N ARG A 69 -9.34 2.44 -0.69
CA ARG A 69 -10.52 2.17 0.14
C ARG A 69 -11.39 1.12 -0.53
N ALA A 70 -12.02 0.28 0.28
CA ALA A 70 -12.90 -0.79 -0.17
C ALA A 70 -14.01 -1.01 0.84
N THR A 71 -15.03 -1.76 0.47
CA THR A 71 -16.09 -2.16 1.39
C THR A 71 -15.68 -3.43 2.13
N MET A 72 -15.81 -3.43 3.46
CA MET A 72 -15.68 -4.62 4.30
C MET A 72 -16.84 -4.69 5.27
N GLY A 73 -17.60 -5.79 5.25
CA GLY A 73 -18.80 -5.94 6.06
C GLY A 73 -19.82 -4.81 5.84
N GLY A 74 -19.96 -4.31 4.61
CA GLY A 74 -20.86 -3.21 4.24
C GLY A 74 -20.38 -1.81 4.61
N LYS A 75 -19.17 -1.66 5.18
CA LYS A 75 -18.61 -0.36 5.58
C LYS A 75 -17.44 0.02 4.69
N ASP A 76 -17.35 1.30 4.35
CA ASP A 76 -16.17 1.86 3.70
C ASP A 76 -14.95 1.77 4.64
N THR A 77 -13.91 1.10 4.20
CA THR A 77 -12.77 0.73 5.02
C THR A 77 -11.47 1.00 4.25
N ARG A 78 -10.45 1.50 4.96
CA ARG A 78 -9.09 1.57 4.42
C ARG A 78 -8.59 0.16 4.12
N ASN A 79 -8.07 -0.02 2.90
CA ASN A 79 -7.46 -1.28 2.48
C ASN A 79 -5.94 -1.24 2.66
N TYR A 80 -5.27 -0.32 1.97
CA TYR A 80 -3.84 -0.04 2.10
C TYR A 80 -3.51 1.34 1.53
N SER A 81 -2.34 1.87 1.89
CA SER A 81 -1.80 3.11 1.32
C SER A 81 -0.52 2.82 0.56
N ILE A 82 -0.22 3.60 -0.48
CA ILE A 82 1.00 3.47 -1.28
C ILE A 82 1.65 4.83 -1.49
N LEU A 83 2.97 4.85 -1.50
CA LEU A 83 3.75 5.93 -2.11
C LEU A 83 4.24 5.43 -3.47
N TYR A 84 3.50 5.75 -4.51
CA TYR A 84 3.79 5.32 -5.87
C TYR A 84 4.79 6.26 -6.55
N ASP A 85 5.81 5.70 -7.17
CA ASP A 85 6.81 6.45 -7.93
C ASP A 85 6.73 6.08 -9.43
N PRO A 86 6.25 7.01 -10.28
CA PRO A 86 6.20 6.79 -11.72
C PRO A 86 7.57 6.55 -12.37
N GLN A 87 8.65 6.98 -11.74
CA GLN A 87 10.01 6.74 -12.24
C GLN A 87 10.33 5.24 -12.30
N TYR A 88 9.82 4.47 -11.34
CA TYR A 88 10.03 3.02 -11.25
C TYR A 88 8.81 2.21 -11.70
N TYR A 89 7.69 2.88 -11.97
CA TYR A 89 6.37 2.26 -12.18
C TYR A 89 5.97 1.32 -11.01
N ALA A 90 6.31 1.70 -9.80
CA ALA A 90 6.12 0.91 -8.60
C ALA A 90 5.81 1.77 -7.38
N ALA A 91 5.13 1.19 -6.39
CA ALA A 91 5.09 1.76 -5.06
C ALA A 91 6.45 1.58 -4.39
N THR A 92 7.03 2.66 -3.85
CA THR A 92 8.27 2.62 -3.05
C THR A 92 8.00 2.08 -1.65
N TRP A 93 6.77 2.22 -1.18
CA TRP A 93 6.24 1.46 -0.06
C TRP A 93 4.72 1.24 -0.20
N VAL A 94 4.25 0.15 0.40
CA VAL A 94 2.85 -0.19 0.60
C VAL A 94 2.64 -0.43 2.09
N ALA A 95 1.71 0.31 2.70
CA ALA A 95 1.41 0.28 4.12
C ALA A 95 0.00 -0.24 4.37
N PHE A 96 -0.15 -1.21 5.25
CA PHE A 96 -1.43 -1.85 5.53
C PHE A 96 -1.47 -2.49 6.92
N ASN A 97 -2.68 -2.62 7.45
CA ASN A 97 -2.95 -3.40 8.65
C ASN A 97 -3.44 -4.81 8.28
N TYR A 98 -3.23 -5.78 9.16
CA TYR A 98 -3.73 -7.13 8.99
C TYR A 98 -4.28 -7.71 10.29
N CYS A 99 -5.52 -8.20 10.27
CA CYS A 99 -6.19 -8.88 11.38
C CYS A 99 -7.09 -10.00 10.86
N LYS A 100 -7.68 -10.78 11.77
CA LYS A 100 -8.56 -11.92 11.41
C LYS A 100 -9.71 -11.55 10.47
N ALA A 101 -10.26 -10.34 10.59
CA ALA A 101 -11.39 -9.90 9.78
C ALA A 101 -11.05 -9.79 8.27
N HIS A 102 -9.78 -9.69 7.91
CA HIS A 102 -9.35 -9.65 6.51
C HIS A 102 -9.29 -11.02 5.83
N ARG A 103 -9.46 -12.08 6.59
CA ARG A 103 -9.33 -13.46 6.10
C ARG A 103 -10.61 -14.01 5.52
N GLY A 104 -10.44 -14.88 4.52
CA GLY A 104 -11.51 -15.62 3.89
C GLY A 104 -10.96 -16.65 2.91
N SER A 105 -11.76 -16.99 1.91
CA SER A 105 -11.44 -17.99 0.88
C SER A 105 -11.55 -17.44 -0.54
N GLY A 106 -11.61 -16.12 -0.70
CA GLY A 106 -11.68 -15.48 -2.03
C GLY A 106 -10.50 -15.86 -2.91
N SER A 107 -10.77 -16.11 -4.18
CA SER A 107 -9.78 -16.49 -5.19
C SER A 107 -9.95 -15.61 -6.42
N LEU A 108 -9.21 -14.51 -6.49
CA LEU A 108 -9.10 -13.63 -7.65
C LEU A 108 -7.69 -13.74 -8.23
N SER A 109 -7.55 -13.50 -9.53
CA SER A 109 -6.25 -13.57 -10.23
C SER A 109 -6.09 -12.54 -11.35
N SER A 110 -7.06 -11.65 -11.53
CA SER A 110 -7.06 -10.70 -12.65
C SER A 110 -6.38 -9.39 -12.28
N TRP A 111 -5.26 -9.11 -12.92
CA TRP A 111 -4.54 -7.85 -12.79
C TRP A 111 -5.21 -6.72 -13.55
N ASN A 112 -5.19 -5.52 -12.99
CA ASN A 112 -5.83 -4.33 -13.54
C ASN A 112 -4.99 -3.07 -13.27
N VAL A 113 -5.25 -2.02 -14.02
CA VAL A 113 -4.74 -0.68 -13.73
C VAL A 113 -5.40 -0.15 -12.45
N ASN A 114 -4.66 0.64 -11.68
CA ASN A 114 -5.20 1.33 -10.52
C ASN A 114 -5.97 2.58 -10.98
N PRO A 115 -7.29 2.67 -10.74
CA PRO A 115 -8.09 3.79 -11.24
C PRO A 115 -7.79 5.14 -10.56
N GLN A 116 -7.03 5.15 -9.45
CA GLN A 116 -6.66 6.38 -8.74
C GLN A 116 -5.34 6.99 -9.22
N ILE A 117 -4.64 6.33 -10.14
CA ILE A 117 -3.40 6.81 -10.75
C ILE A 117 -3.61 6.84 -12.25
N SER A 118 -3.20 7.91 -12.90
CA SER A 118 -3.34 8.05 -14.35
C SER A 118 -2.66 6.89 -15.08
N GLU A 119 -3.29 6.37 -16.14
CA GLU A 119 -2.85 5.16 -16.84
C GLU A 119 -1.49 5.34 -17.52
N ASP A 120 -1.20 6.55 -17.98
CA ASP A 120 0.10 6.91 -18.58
C ASP A 120 1.26 6.82 -17.58
N LEU A 121 0.98 6.95 -16.28
CA LEU A 121 1.93 6.78 -15.20
C LEU A 121 2.07 5.34 -14.70
N GLN A 122 1.31 4.40 -15.25
CA GLN A 122 1.36 2.98 -14.89
C GLN A 122 1.93 2.14 -16.02
N VAL A 123 2.29 0.91 -15.73
CA VAL A 123 2.69 -0.08 -16.71
C VAL A 123 1.81 -1.32 -16.57
N THR A 124 1.41 -1.91 -17.70
CA THR A 124 0.81 -3.25 -17.73
C THR A 124 1.94 -4.24 -18.00
N PRO A 125 2.55 -4.84 -16.97
CA PRO A 125 3.79 -5.56 -17.16
C PRO A 125 3.58 -6.95 -17.74
N SER A 126 4.40 -7.29 -18.73
CA SER A 126 4.71 -8.65 -19.13
C SER A 126 6.18 -8.87 -18.80
N TYR A 127 6.45 -9.48 -17.66
CA TYR A 127 7.83 -9.64 -17.17
C TYR A 127 8.54 -10.76 -17.92
N PRO A 128 9.87 -10.66 -18.07
CA PRO A 128 10.69 -11.73 -18.66
C PRO A 128 10.57 -13.05 -17.89
N SER A 129 10.95 -14.14 -18.54
CA SER A 129 11.08 -15.43 -17.85
C SER A 129 12.00 -15.32 -16.63
N GLY A 130 11.61 -15.96 -15.53
CA GLY A 130 12.31 -15.87 -14.25
C GLY A 130 11.76 -14.81 -13.29
N TYR A 131 10.84 -13.97 -13.73
CA TYR A 131 10.20 -12.96 -12.87
C TYR A 131 8.70 -13.21 -12.73
N ASP A 132 8.21 -13.08 -11.52
CA ASP A 132 6.79 -13.00 -11.18
C ASP A 132 6.34 -11.54 -11.03
N ARG A 133 5.03 -11.30 -11.12
CA ARG A 133 4.41 -10.06 -10.60
C ARG A 133 4.32 -10.20 -9.09
N GLY A 134 5.39 -9.81 -8.39
CA GLY A 134 5.45 -9.91 -6.94
C GLY A 134 4.53 -8.90 -6.28
N HIS A 135 3.59 -9.39 -5.44
CA HIS A 135 2.73 -8.54 -4.66
C HIS A 135 3.50 -7.84 -3.54
N GLN A 136 3.18 -6.58 -3.28
CA GLN A 136 3.63 -5.89 -2.06
C GLN A 136 2.68 -6.20 -0.90
N ILE A 137 1.39 -5.86 -1.00
CA ILE A 137 0.38 -6.46 -0.13
C ILE A 137 -0.14 -7.75 -0.76
N PRO A 138 0.02 -8.92 -0.10
CA PRO A 138 -0.40 -10.20 -0.64
C PRO A 138 -1.92 -10.31 -0.76
N ASN A 139 -2.40 -10.95 -1.81
CA ASN A 139 -3.84 -11.19 -1.95
C ASN A 139 -4.40 -12.06 -0.80
N ALA A 140 -3.60 -12.99 -0.28
CA ALA A 140 -4.00 -13.87 0.82
C ALA A 140 -4.28 -13.12 2.14
N LEU A 141 -3.80 -11.89 2.29
CA LEU A 141 -4.11 -11.04 3.45
C LEU A 141 -5.37 -10.18 3.24
N ARG A 142 -6.08 -10.34 2.11
CA ARG A 142 -7.28 -9.56 1.76
C ARG A 142 -8.41 -10.40 1.16
N ASN A 143 -8.31 -11.73 1.24
CA ASN A 143 -9.24 -12.64 0.58
C ASN A 143 -10.57 -12.85 1.34
N GLY A 144 -10.79 -12.13 2.43
CA GLY A 144 -12.09 -12.10 3.14
C GLY A 144 -13.15 -11.27 2.43
N GLU A 145 -12.73 -10.28 1.63
CA GLU A 145 -13.63 -9.38 0.92
C GLU A 145 -13.18 -9.17 -0.52
N THR A 146 -14.07 -9.46 -1.46
CA THR A 146 -13.76 -9.37 -2.90
C THR A 146 -13.29 -7.98 -3.32
N SER A 147 -13.88 -6.91 -2.77
CA SER A 147 -13.51 -5.53 -3.07
C SER A 147 -12.10 -5.19 -2.60
N MET A 148 -11.69 -5.70 -1.45
CA MET A 148 -10.33 -5.54 -0.93
C MET A 148 -9.32 -6.38 -1.72
N GLN A 149 -9.66 -7.66 -1.96
CA GLN A 149 -8.80 -8.57 -2.71
C GLN A 149 -8.53 -8.08 -4.13
N LYS A 150 -9.56 -7.56 -4.82
CA LYS A 150 -9.43 -7.01 -6.17
C LYS A 150 -8.35 -5.92 -6.26
N GLN A 151 -8.23 -5.08 -5.26
CA GLN A 151 -7.25 -3.99 -5.23
C GLN A 151 -5.81 -4.49 -5.05
N THR A 152 -5.60 -5.68 -4.48
CA THR A 152 -4.25 -6.25 -4.41
C THR A 152 -3.70 -6.63 -5.78
N TYR A 153 -4.56 -6.81 -6.77
CA TYR A 153 -4.22 -7.07 -8.17
C TYR A 153 -4.13 -5.80 -9.04
N TYR A 154 -3.99 -4.63 -8.43
CA TYR A 154 -3.58 -3.45 -9.19
C TYR A 154 -2.08 -3.53 -9.53
N TYR A 155 -1.71 -3.22 -10.76
CA TYR A 155 -0.31 -3.21 -11.19
C TYR A 155 0.58 -2.33 -10.31
N THR A 156 0.03 -1.28 -9.72
CA THR A 156 0.73 -0.41 -8.76
C THR A 156 1.12 -1.10 -7.44
N ASN A 157 0.58 -2.28 -7.18
CA ASN A 157 0.92 -3.15 -6.05
C ASN A 157 1.91 -4.26 -6.45
N SER A 158 2.44 -4.23 -7.67
CA SER A 158 3.36 -5.26 -8.15
C SER A 158 4.72 -4.70 -8.53
N THR A 159 5.72 -5.53 -8.37
CA THR A 159 7.10 -5.29 -8.81
C THR A 159 7.64 -6.55 -9.48
N PRO A 160 8.66 -6.44 -10.35
CA PRO A 160 9.34 -7.63 -10.85
C PRO A 160 10.10 -8.30 -9.71
N GLN A 161 9.62 -9.47 -9.27
CA GLN A 161 10.30 -10.31 -8.30
C GLN A 161 10.83 -11.56 -8.97
N LEU A 162 12.07 -11.94 -8.67
CA LEU A 162 12.61 -13.22 -9.05
C LEU A 162 11.70 -14.33 -8.53
N LYS A 163 11.43 -15.32 -9.36
CA LYS A 163 10.45 -16.38 -9.05
C LYS A 163 10.83 -17.15 -7.80
N GLU A 164 12.09 -17.48 -7.65
CA GLU A 164 12.64 -18.20 -6.50
C GLU A 164 12.47 -17.34 -5.21
N PHE A 165 12.75 -16.05 -5.29
CA PHE A 165 12.55 -15.12 -4.18
C PHE A 165 11.06 -15.00 -3.80
N ASN A 166 10.18 -14.74 -4.79
CA ASN A 166 8.75 -14.54 -4.57
C ASN A 166 8.06 -15.77 -4.00
N GLN A 167 8.35 -16.96 -4.57
CA GLN A 167 7.73 -18.22 -4.19
C GLN A 167 8.48 -18.95 -3.04
N GLY A 168 9.63 -18.44 -2.64
CA GLY A 168 10.46 -18.92 -1.54
C GLY A 168 10.35 -18.05 -0.30
N ILE A 169 11.43 -17.33 -0.01
CA ILE A 169 11.60 -16.56 1.23
C ILE A 169 10.50 -15.53 1.47
N TRP A 170 10.07 -14.83 0.41
CA TRP A 170 9.03 -13.79 0.52
C TRP A 170 7.69 -14.40 0.93
N GLN A 171 7.26 -15.48 0.27
CA GLN A 171 6.04 -16.19 0.61
C GLN A 171 6.10 -16.82 2.02
N ASN A 172 7.30 -17.28 2.45
CA ASN A 172 7.50 -17.85 3.78
C ASN A 172 7.30 -16.79 4.87
N LEU A 173 7.81 -15.57 4.68
CA LEU A 173 7.59 -14.45 5.59
C LEU A 173 6.12 -14.05 5.65
N GLU A 174 5.44 -13.94 4.51
CA GLU A 174 3.99 -13.66 4.45
C GLU A 174 3.16 -14.74 5.15
N THR A 175 3.60 -16.00 5.08
CA THR A 175 2.96 -17.12 5.79
C THR A 175 3.17 -17.01 7.30
N ALA A 176 4.35 -16.58 7.74
CA ALA A 176 4.61 -16.35 9.15
C ALA A 176 3.71 -15.24 9.74
N GLU A 177 3.48 -14.16 8.99
CA GLU A 177 2.55 -13.08 9.39
C GLU A 177 1.12 -13.62 9.56
N ARG A 178 0.65 -14.43 8.61
CA ARG A 178 -0.66 -15.08 8.73
C ARG A 178 -0.72 -15.93 9.99
N THR A 179 0.30 -16.72 10.24
CA THR A 179 0.38 -17.62 11.39
C THR A 179 0.29 -16.88 12.73
N ILE A 180 0.87 -15.68 12.83
CA ILE A 180 0.76 -14.84 14.04
C ILE A 180 -0.72 -14.49 14.32
N ILE A 181 -1.46 -14.08 13.30
CA ILE A 181 -2.88 -13.69 13.42
C ILE A 181 -3.80 -14.91 13.53
N ASP A 182 -3.41 -16.02 12.92
CA ASP A 182 -4.21 -17.25 12.92
C ASP A 182 -4.09 -18.05 14.20
N ASN A 183 -3.13 -17.73 15.03
CA ASN A 183 -2.97 -18.37 16.31
C ASN A 183 -4.31 -18.34 17.07
N SER A 184 -4.71 -19.49 17.60
CA SER A 184 -5.99 -19.66 18.31
C SER A 184 -6.15 -18.73 19.51
N SER A 185 -5.04 -18.29 20.12
CA SER A 185 -5.02 -17.33 21.23
C SER A 185 -5.15 -15.88 20.78
N ALA A 186 -5.02 -15.57 19.47
CA ALA A 186 -5.13 -14.20 18.99
C ALA A 186 -6.58 -13.70 19.06
N SER A 187 -6.76 -12.49 19.61
CA SER A 187 -8.06 -11.80 19.63
C SER A 187 -8.47 -11.36 18.22
N PRO A 188 -9.76 -11.21 17.93
CA PRO A 188 -10.23 -10.59 16.69
C PRO A 188 -9.69 -9.17 16.45
N THR A 189 -9.28 -8.48 17.52
CA THR A 189 -8.74 -7.11 17.45
C THR A 189 -7.23 -7.05 17.29
N ASP A 190 -6.53 -8.19 17.45
CA ASP A 190 -5.09 -8.27 17.27
C ASP A 190 -4.73 -7.94 15.83
N THR A 191 -3.81 -7.00 15.67
CA THR A 191 -3.51 -6.40 14.38
C THR A 191 -2.01 -6.27 14.18
N LEU A 192 -1.52 -6.77 13.06
CA LEU A 192 -0.21 -6.42 12.53
C LEU A 192 -0.32 -5.14 11.70
N TYR A 193 0.61 -4.23 11.88
CA TYR A 193 0.81 -3.05 11.05
C TYR A 193 2.07 -3.27 10.22
N ILE A 194 1.95 -3.22 8.91
CA ILE A 194 3.00 -3.69 8.00
C ILE A 194 3.29 -2.61 6.97
N VAL A 195 4.57 -2.36 6.73
CA VAL A 195 5.04 -1.60 5.56
C VAL A 195 6.05 -2.46 4.80
N THR A 196 5.93 -2.48 3.50
CA THR A 196 6.80 -3.25 2.62
C THR A 196 7.11 -2.47 1.35
N GLY A 197 8.24 -2.71 0.75
CA GLY A 197 8.57 -2.07 -0.51
C GLY A 197 9.85 -2.57 -1.17
N PRO A 198 9.98 -2.28 -2.48
CA PRO A 198 11.19 -2.49 -3.23
C PRO A 198 12.21 -1.39 -2.92
N VAL A 199 13.48 -1.71 -2.98
CA VAL A 199 14.57 -0.74 -2.92
C VAL A 199 15.47 -0.93 -4.14
N TYR A 200 15.56 0.12 -4.94
CA TYR A 200 16.39 0.14 -6.15
C TYR A 200 17.81 0.59 -5.84
N LYS A 201 17.93 1.57 -4.94
CA LYS A 201 19.19 2.07 -4.38
C LYS A 201 18.98 2.41 -2.92
N THR A 202 19.99 2.12 -2.11
CA THR A 202 20.01 2.60 -0.72
C THR A 202 20.18 4.12 -0.69
N LYS A 203 19.82 4.74 0.41
CA LYS A 203 19.99 6.18 0.61
C LYS A 203 21.47 6.55 0.50
N GLY A 204 21.79 7.36 -0.52
CA GLY A 204 23.17 7.72 -0.84
C GLY A 204 23.99 6.62 -1.53
N GLY A 205 23.38 5.49 -1.86
CA GLY A 205 24.06 4.37 -2.54
C GLY A 205 24.23 4.58 -4.04
N ASN A 206 25.14 3.80 -4.61
CA ASN A 206 25.51 3.84 -6.04
C ASN A 206 25.21 2.52 -6.76
N GLU A 207 24.32 1.70 -6.22
CA GLU A 207 23.97 0.40 -6.79
C GLU A 207 23.50 0.55 -8.23
N SER A 208 23.96 -0.35 -9.08
CA SER A 208 23.44 -0.49 -10.44
C SER A 208 22.03 -1.08 -10.39
N VAL A 209 21.12 -0.52 -11.17
CA VAL A 209 19.74 -0.97 -11.24
C VAL A 209 19.50 -1.61 -12.60
N SER A 210 19.21 -2.90 -12.61
CA SER A 210 18.82 -3.63 -13.83
C SER A 210 17.47 -3.18 -14.33
N THR A 211 17.28 -3.18 -15.63
CA THR A 211 16.01 -2.77 -16.27
C THR A 211 15.64 -3.70 -17.41
N PHE A 212 14.37 -3.71 -17.77
CA PHE A 212 13.86 -4.30 -19.00
C PHE A 212 12.68 -3.48 -19.54
N THR A 213 12.36 -3.68 -20.81
CA THR A 213 11.24 -2.97 -21.45
C THR A 213 10.00 -3.86 -21.48
N THR A 214 8.87 -3.32 -21.06
CA THR A 214 7.56 -3.96 -21.13
C THR A 214 6.48 -2.91 -21.35
N GLY A 215 5.50 -3.18 -22.22
CA GLY A 215 4.45 -2.22 -22.54
C GLY A 215 4.97 -0.88 -23.09
N GLY A 216 6.13 -0.87 -23.75
CA GLY A 216 6.78 0.35 -24.25
C GLY A 216 7.44 1.20 -23.17
N LYS A 217 7.55 0.72 -21.92
CA LYS A 217 8.12 1.43 -20.76
C LYS A 217 9.31 0.67 -20.22
N THR A 218 10.29 1.39 -19.70
CA THR A 218 11.48 0.81 -19.03
C THR A 218 11.16 0.62 -17.55
N VAL A 219 11.13 -0.62 -17.10
CA VAL A 219 10.85 -1.00 -15.72
C VAL A 219 12.15 -1.38 -15.03
N SER A 220 12.35 -0.87 -13.83
CA SER A 220 13.51 -1.19 -13.00
C SER A 220 13.27 -2.44 -12.16
N VAL A 221 14.33 -3.24 -11.98
CA VAL A 221 14.33 -4.41 -11.09
C VAL A 221 14.91 -3.97 -9.74
N PRO A 222 14.20 -4.19 -8.63
CA PRO A 222 14.71 -3.86 -7.30
C PRO A 222 15.98 -4.65 -6.96
N ASN A 223 16.90 -4.03 -6.23
CA ASN A 223 18.09 -4.69 -5.69
C ASN A 223 17.80 -5.34 -4.33
N PHE A 224 16.85 -4.79 -3.59
CA PHE A 224 16.46 -5.27 -2.26
C PHE A 224 14.95 -5.16 -2.09
N TYR A 225 14.45 -5.89 -1.09
CA TYR A 225 13.12 -5.69 -0.53
C TYR A 225 13.21 -5.50 0.97
N PHE A 226 12.39 -4.62 1.49
CA PHE A 226 12.20 -4.50 2.93
C PHE A 226 10.76 -4.86 3.32
N ARG A 227 10.64 -5.28 4.58
CA ARG A 227 9.36 -5.45 5.25
C ARG A 227 9.51 -5.09 6.71
N VAL A 228 8.70 -4.18 7.22
CA VAL A 228 8.67 -3.82 8.64
C VAL A 228 7.30 -4.15 9.20
N ILE A 229 7.28 -4.72 10.39
CA ILE A 229 6.07 -5.26 11.02
C ILE A 229 6.02 -4.74 12.46
N LEU A 230 4.86 -4.22 12.86
CA LEU A 230 4.62 -3.67 14.19
C LEU A 230 3.45 -4.39 14.86
N LYS A 231 3.61 -4.68 16.13
CA LYS A 231 2.55 -5.01 17.09
C LYS A 231 2.43 -3.92 18.13
N VAL A 232 1.21 -3.63 18.55
CA VAL A 232 0.95 -2.68 19.65
C VAL A 232 0.06 -3.33 20.69
N ARG A 233 0.33 -3.00 21.96
CA ARG A 233 -0.57 -3.29 23.07
C ARG A 233 -1.29 -2.02 23.46
N ARG A 234 -2.59 -2.13 23.67
CA ARG A 234 -3.43 -1.00 24.07
C ARG A 234 -4.09 -1.29 25.43
N ASN A 235 -4.27 -0.25 26.20
CA ASN A 235 -5.11 -0.34 27.39
C ASN A 235 -6.61 -0.31 27.01
N THR A 236 -7.47 -0.40 28.01
CA THR A 236 -8.94 -0.39 27.84
C THR A 236 -9.49 0.90 27.23
N SER A 237 -8.76 2.01 27.32
CA SER A 237 -9.11 3.29 26.67
C SER A 237 -8.58 3.40 25.23
N GLY A 238 -7.90 2.36 24.71
CA GLY A 238 -7.36 2.35 23.36
C GLY A 238 -5.98 3.00 23.19
N THR A 239 -5.38 3.48 24.28
CA THR A 239 -4.05 4.10 24.27
C THR A 239 -2.97 3.02 24.10
N VAL A 240 -2.00 3.26 23.21
CA VAL A 240 -0.82 2.39 23.06
C VAL A 240 0.04 2.49 24.33
N THR A 241 0.31 1.36 24.96
CA THR A 241 1.10 1.25 26.19
C THR A 241 2.41 0.51 26.00
N ALA A 242 2.52 -0.29 24.95
CA ALA A 242 3.75 -0.98 24.56
C ALA A 242 3.69 -1.31 23.06
N ALA A 243 4.84 -1.47 22.45
CA ALA A 243 4.98 -1.86 21.06
C ALA A 243 6.20 -2.77 20.88
N SER A 244 6.19 -3.54 19.80
CA SER A 244 7.35 -4.29 19.33
C SER A 244 7.32 -4.26 17.80
N ALA A 245 8.42 -3.86 17.18
CA ALA A 245 8.57 -3.87 15.74
C ALA A 245 9.75 -4.77 15.33
N ILE A 246 9.77 -5.15 14.08
CA ILE A 246 10.86 -5.92 13.47
C ILE A 246 10.96 -5.55 11.99
N GLY A 247 12.18 -5.45 11.49
CA GLY A 247 12.48 -5.25 10.10
C GLY A 247 13.04 -6.52 9.45
N PHE A 248 12.86 -6.63 8.13
CA PHE A 248 13.54 -7.61 7.27
C PHE A 248 14.12 -6.86 6.08
N TRP A 249 15.42 -7.05 5.85
CA TRP A 249 16.13 -6.48 4.71
C TRP A 249 16.71 -7.60 3.87
N MET A 250 16.16 -7.83 2.68
CA MET A 250 16.47 -8.98 1.85
C MET A 250 17.10 -8.55 0.52
N PRO A 251 18.31 -9.02 0.19
CA PRO A 251 18.83 -8.94 -1.18
C PRO A 251 17.85 -9.61 -2.15
N HIS A 252 17.66 -9.02 -3.32
CA HIS A 252 16.78 -9.57 -4.34
C HIS A 252 17.61 -10.39 -5.34
N ASP A 253 17.95 -11.60 -4.94
CA ASP A 253 18.68 -12.56 -5.75
C ASP A 253 18.12 -13.99 -5.59
N THR A 254 18.62 -14.94 -6.38
CA THR A 254 18.15 -16.33 -6.38
C THR A 254 18.58 -17.09 -5.14
N ASP A 255 19.76 -16.77 -4.60
CA ASP A 255 20.29 -17.46 -3.42
C ASP A 255 19.47 -17.10 -2.19
N THR A 256 19.13 -15.81 -2.03
CA THR A 256 18.24 -15.33 -0.97
C THR A 256 16.88 -16.06 -0.96
N GLY A 257 16.36 -16.45 -2.13
CA GLY A 257 15.09 -17.17 -2.22
C GLY A 257 15.06 -18.53 -1.53
N ALA A 258 16.19 -19.17 -1.36
CA ALA A 258 16.33 -20.47 -0.70
C ALA A 258 16.60 -20.35 0.81
N ASP A 259 16.85 -19.15 1.31
CA ASP A 259 17.25 -18.91 2.69
C ASP A 259 16.10 -18.91 3.70
N ASP A 260 16.41 -18.99 4.98
CA ASP A 260 15.46 -18.74 6.06
C ASP A 260 15.32 -17.20 6.24
N TYR A 261 14.09 -16.69 6.11
CA TYR A 261 13.83 -15.24 6.26
C TYR A 261 14.29 -14.69 7.63
N ALA A 262 14.35 -15.50 8.69
CA ALA A 262 14.73 -15.05 10.02
C ALA A 262 16.17 -14.51 10.09
N GLN A 263 17.06 -14.95 9.22
CA GLN A 263 18.45 -14.44 9.17
C GLN A 263 18.54 -13.00 8.66
N TYR A 264 17.52 -12.53 7.96
CA TYR A 264 17.43 -11.16 7.43
C TYR A 264 16.68 -10.21 8.37
N ALA A 265 16.35 -10.68 9.59
CA ALA A 265 15.75 -9.83 10.60
C ALA A 265 16.74 -8.76 11.07
N CYS A 266 16.28 -7.53 11.16
CA CYS A 266 17.04 -6.37 11.59
C CYS A 266 16.13 -5.38 12.31
N SER A 267 16.70 -4.30 12.85
CA SER A 267 15.90 -3.22 13.43
C SER A 267 15.19 -2.41 12.34
N VAL A 268 14.07 -1.80 12.69
CA VAL A 268 13.37 -0.84 11.82
C VAL A 268 14.28 0.33 11.53
N ASP A 269 14.97 0.89 12.58
CA ASP A 269 15.95 1.97 12.45
C ASP A 269 16.98 1.70 11.33
N SER A 270 17.47 0.43 11.23
CA SER A 270 18.43 0.05 10.19
C SER A 270 17.85 0.14 8.77
N ILE A 271 16.55 -0.09 8.61
CA ILE A 271 15.87 0.04 7.31
C ILE A 271 15.61 1.52 7.01
N GLU A 272 15.28 2.32 8.01
CA GLU A 272 15.14 3.77 7.89
C GLU A 272 16.43 4.46 7.43
N ASP A 273 17.54 4.07 8.02
CA ASP A 273 18.86 4.55 7.59
C ASP A 273 19.14 4.26 6.11
N LYS A 274 18.73 3.08 5.62
CA LYS A 274 18.94 2.64 4.24
C LYS A 274 17.96 3.24 3.24
N THR A 275 16.73 3.53 3.68
CA THR A 275 15.65 4.00 2.79
C THR A 275 15.39 5.49 2.88
N GLY A 276 15.66 6.07 4.06
CA GLY A 276 15.31 7.46 4.38
C GLY A 276 13.83 7.65 4.67
N PHE A 277 13.08 6.58 4.87
CA PHE A 277 11.72 6.61 5.39
C PHE A 277 11.78 6.69 6.92
N ASP A 278 10.70 7.12 7.54
CA ASP A 278 10.43 7.14 8.97
C ASP A 278 9.14 6.31 9.13
N PHE A 279 9.29 5.07 9.60
CA PHE A 279 8.18 4.14 9.72
C PHE A 279 7.45 4.32 11.05
N PHE A 280 6.20 3.87 11.08
CA PHE A 280 5.37 3.89 12.30
C PHE A 280 5.31 5.23 13.02
N ALA A 281 5.47 6.32 12.30
CA ALA A 281 5.53 7.71 12.78
C ALA A 281 4.33 8.15 13.67
N ASN A 282 3.27 7.33 13.73
CA ASN A 282 2.13 7.53 14.61
C ASN A 282 2.26 6.79 15.97
N LEU A 283 3.37 6.10 16.22
CA LEU A 283 3.64 5.57 17.54
C LEU A 283 3.91 6.72 18.54
N PRO A 284 3.46 6.58 19.79
CA PRO A 284 3.94 7.49 20.83
C PRO A 284 5.46 7.36 20.97
N SER A 285 6.17 8.49 20.96
CA SER A 285 7.64 8.51 21.07
C SER A 285 8.18 7.81 22.33
N SER A 286 7.36 7.67 23.36
CA SER A 286 7.70 6.91 24.58
C SER A 286 7.91 5.41 24.36
N VAL A 287 7.39 4.85 23.25
CA VAL A 287 7.51 3.41 22.94
C VAL A 287 8.19 3.15 21.60
N GLU A 288 8.26 4.13 20.74
CA GLU A 288 8.80 4.07 19.38
C GLU A 288 10.24 3.56 19.34
N SER A 289 11.18 4.32 19.89
CA SER A 289 12.61 4.00 19.84
C SER A 289 12.94 2.59 20.36
N SER A 290 12.26 2.14 21.41
CA SER A 290 12.49 0.79 21.96
C SER A 290 11.87 -0.30 21.09
N ALA A 291 10.76 -0.01 20.41
CA ALA A 291 10.09 -0.95 19.52
C ALA A 291 10.91 -1.17 18.25
N GLU A 292 11.44 -0.09 17.66
CA GLU A 292 12.14 -0.08 16.39
C GLU A 292 13.58 -0.58 16.46
N ALA A 293 14.21 -0.48 17.63
CA ALA A 293 15.55 -1.01 17.88
C ALA A 293 15.61 -2.56 17.96
N ASN A 294 14.49 -3.26 18.00
CA ASN A 294 14.47 -4.71 18.10
C ASN A 294 15.02 -5.38 16.84
N THR A 295 15.95 -6.31 16.99
CA THR A 295 16.57 -7.08 15.89
C THR A 295 16.19 -8.56 15.92
N SER A 296 15.40 -9.01 16.90
CA SER A 296 15.11 -10.41 17.14
C SER A 296 13.70 -10.80 16.74
N TRP A 297 13.60 -11.63 15.71
CA TRP A 297 12.35 -12.24 15.28
C TRP A 297 11.67 -13.05 16.41
N THR A 298 12.46 -13.73 17.23
CA THR A 298 11.94 -14.49 18.39
C THR A 298 11.32 -13.57 19.42
N THR A 299 11.99 -12.46 19.75
CA THR A 299 11.47 -11.44 20.67
C THR A 299 10.17 -10.82 20.12
N PHE A 300 10.15 -10.46 18.84
CA PHE A 300 8.95 -9.95 18.18
C PHE A 300 7.78 -10.93 18.24
N LYS A 301 8.02 -12.23 17.96
CA LYS A 301 6.98 -13.25 18.03
C LYS A 301 6.40 -13.43 19.42
N SER A 302 7.25 -13.37 20.46
CA SER A 302 6.84 -13.56 21.84
C SER A 302 6.10 -12.36 22.44
N PHE A 303 6.15 -11.19 21.79
CA PHE A 303 5.40 -10.02 22.23
C PHE A 303 3.89 -10.28 22.06
N SER A 304 3.12 -10.16 23.14
CA SER A 304 1.65 -10.29 23.12
C SER A 304 0.99 -8.96 22.74
N PHE A 305 -0.07 -9.05 21.95
CA PHE A 305 -0.91 -7.89 21.62
C PHE A 305 -1.57 -7.25 22.84
#